data_a4d33ef29106d2e982f75f17d0846c03
#
_entry.id   a4d33ef29106d2e982f75f17d0846c03
#
_cell.length_a   1.000
_cell.length_b   1.000
_cell.length_c   1.000
_cell.angle_alpha   90.00
_cell.angle_beta   90.00
_cell.angle_gamma   90.00
#
_symmetry.space_group_name_H-M   'P 1'
#
loop_
_entity.id
_entity.type
_entity.pdbx_description
1 polymer ?
#
loop_
_entity_poly.entity_id
_entity_poly.type
_entity_poly.pdbx_seq_one_letter_code
_entity_poly.pdbx_strand_id
1 'polypeptide(L)'
;MKLTFRVTALTAIFILLGQLGWKNVAGAEELTPAQQEAVEKAVDRRIQDILNRGPRGDEVPTDFSKEPGVGQTEKSQKLLNLGRQDWVTGGSVLEGGRTIYAKPFVRNPKTIIGGYIDFTITDCNNANSRDCREGLEFDQERFVPFFYSQVTDRLSVAAELEIEHGGPQGNQNDGDVKMEFATMDYRFDDWLNLRSGIILIPMGRFNLTHDSPLNDLPLRPMVSRLIIPSTFAESGVGLFGSFYPTQLSKVDYEFYVTQGYDGGSSTSGTSITEGSGMRSSRGSFSRDNNENKALVSRVSVSPFLGVEVAGSIHYGKWDDEANKHLTTLAVDGLLQRGPFELLGEAAWNRIQGGKSNPAPGTGVPPKRMMGYFVQTNFHFMPDILRQKAPTFFGESSTFTAVARWGEADTNTQSSRNVNDLQRFTLGLNFRPVEDAVLKFAWTWNDHKDSPGSRNGWQLSWATYF
;
A
#
# COMPACT_ATOMS: atom_id res chain seq x y z
N MET A 1 19.26 1.90 27.73
CA MET A 1 20.39 1.27 27.00
C MET A 1 19.94 0.40 25.82
N LYS A 2 18.89 -0.42 25.92
CA LYS A 2 18.37 -1.23 24.78
C LYS A 2 17.85 -0.42 23.58
N LEU A 3 17.24 0.76 23.82
CA LEU A 3 16.68 1.59 22.75
C LEU A 3 17.74 2.24 21.86
N THR A 4 18.85 2.67 22.46
CA THR A 4 19.99 3.31 21.76
C THR A 4 20.69 2.31 20.83
N PHE A 5 20.81 1.06 21.22
CA PHE A 5 21.47 0.04 20.40
C PHE A 5 20.63 -0.37 19.18
N ARG A 6 19.29 -0.42 19.33
CA ARG A 6 18.35 -0.78 18.24
C ARG A 6 18.26 0.31 17.17
N VAL A 7 18.21 1.58 17.56
CA VAL A 7 18.21 2.72 16.63
C VAL A 7 19.56 2.85 15.92
N THR A 8 20.67 2.64 16.66
CA THR A 8 22.03 2.73 16.10
C THR A 8 22.30 1.63 15.07
N ALA A 9 21.76 0.43 15.26
CA ALA A 9 21.92 -0.67 14.31
C ALA A 9 21.19 -0.41 12.98
N LEU A 10 19.93 0.10 13.02
CA LEU A 10 19.18 0.46 11.81
C LEU A 10 19.82 1.65 11.08
N THR A 11 20.22 2.68 11.82
CA THR A 11 20.92 3.84 11.25
C THR A 11 22.29 3.45 10.68
N ALA A 12 23.00 2.51 11.34
CA ALA A 12 24.28 2.02 10.86
C ALA A 12 24.14 1.17 9.57
N ILE A 13 23.08 0.38 9.45
CA ILE A 13 22.81 -0.40 8.23
C ILE A 13 22.51 0.55 7.04
N PHE A 14 21.68 1.58 7.23
CA PHE A 14 21.41 2.56 6.18
C PHE A 14 22.64 3.41 5.84
N ILE A 15 23.47 3.79 6.82
CA ILE A 15 24.71 4.53 6.60
C ILE A 15 25.77 3.64 5.92
N LEU A 16 25.91 2.37 6.32
CA LEU A 16 26.84 1.42 5.70
C LEU A 16 26.47 1.10 4.25
N LEU A 17 25.18 0.93 3.96
CA LEU A 17 24.67 0.71 2.61
C LEU A 17 24.82 1.96 1.75
N GLY A 18 24.63 3.15 2.32
CA GLY A 18 24.93 4.43 1.67
C GLY A 18 26.43 4.58 1.33
N GLN A 19 27.32 4.20 2.24
CA GLN A 19 28.77 4.28 2.02
C GLN A 19 29.30 3.23 1.04
N LEU A 20 28.71 2.02 1.02
CA LEU A 20 29.04 0.98 0.03
C LEU A 20 28.54 1.35 -1.38
N GLY A 21 27.41 2.03 -1.49
CA GLY A 21 26.90 2.56 -2.76
C GLY A 21 27.78 3.67 -3.36
N TRP A 22 28.29 4.56 -2.53
CA TRP A 22 29.08 5.70 -2.98
C TRP A 22 30.49 5.33 -3.49
N LYS A 23 31.10 4.29 -2.94
CA LYS A 23 32.44 3.86 -3.41
C LYS A 23 32.43 3.19 -4.78
N ASN A 24 31.31 2.63 -5.21
CA ASN A 24 31.18 1.99 -6.53
C ASN A 24 30.61 2.91 -7.62
N VAL A 25 30.06 4.08 -7.27
CA VAL A 25 29.60 5.06 -8.28
C VAL A 25 30.76 5.92 -8.81
N ALA A 26 31.85 6.03 -8.06
CA ALA A 26 33.07 6.74 -8.50
C ALA A 26 33.90 6.01 -9.59
N GLY A 27 33.47 4.81 -10.00
CA GLY A 27 34.11 4.02 -11.06
C GLY A 27 33.27 3.79 -12.32
N ALA A 28 32.13 4.46 -12.46
CA ALA A 28 31.44 4.52 -13.74
C ALA A 28 32.26 5.46 -14.64
N GLU A 29 33.01 4.91 -15.59
CA GLU A 29 33.63 5.71 -16.66
C GLU A 29 32.55 6.60 -17.27
N GLU A 30 32.75 7.91 -17.25
CA GLU A 30 31.91 8.84 -18.01
C GLU A 30 31.91 8.38 -19.46
N LEU A 31 30.74 8.16 -20.02
CA LEU A 31 30.61 7.83 -21.45
C LEU A 31 31.31 8.90 -22.26
N THR A 32 32.18 8.48 -23.17
CA THR A 32 32.80 9.40 -24.08
C THR A 32 31.73 10.13 -24.91
N PRO A 33 31.99 11.35 -25.41
CA PRO A 33 31.02 12.08 -26.25
C PRO A 33 30.49 11.25 -27.43
N ALA A 34 31.31 10.39 -28.02
CA ALA A 34 30.90 9.48 -29.07
C ALA A 34 29.96 8.37 -28.60
N GLN A 35 30.12 7.90 -27.37
CA GLN A 35 29.23 6.91 -26.77
C GLN A 35 27.90 7.57 -26.33
N GLN A 36 27.91 8.80 -25.84
CA GLN A 36 26.71 9.58 -25.55
C GLN A 36 25.87 9.83 -26.80
N GLU A 37 26.49 10.27 -27.87
CA GLU A 37 25.86 10.46 -29.19
C GLU A 37 25.30 9.14 -29.77
N ALA A 38 25.98 8.03 -29.55
CA ALA A 38 25.52 6.71 -30.00
C ALA A 38 24.30 6.25 -29.19
N VAL A 39 24.25 6.52 -27.85
CA VAL A 39 23.10 6.23 -26.99
C VAL A 39 21.91 7.11 -27.38
N GLU A 40 22.11 8.42 -27.58
CA GLU A 40 21.03 9.33 -28.02
C GLU A 40 20.47 8.89 -29.38
N LYS A 41 21.29 8.58 -30.35
CA LYS A 41 20.83 8.06 -31.66
C LYS A 41 20.12 6.70 -31.56
N ALA A 42 20.50 5.86 -30.60
CA ALA A 42 19.83 4.59 -30.36
C ALA A 42 18.46 4.79 -29.71
N VAL A 43 18.36 5.72 -28.73
CA VAL A 43 17.11 6.11 -28.07
C VAL A 43 16.17 6.75 -29.09
N ASP A 44 16.62 7.71 -29.87
CA ASP A 44 15.81 8.37 -30.89
C ASP A 44 15.32 7.38 -31.97
N ARG A 45 16.14 6.44 -32.41
CA ARG A 45 15.69 5.37 -33.31
C ARG A 45 14.63 4.50 -32.67
N ARG A 46 14.77 4.17 -31.37
CA ARG A 46 13.81 3.35 -30.68
C ARG A 46 12.49 4.07 -30.49
N ILE A 47 12.53 5.38 -30.16
CA ILE A 47 11.34 6.24 -30.07
C ILE A 47 10.65 6.34 -31.43
N GLN A 48 11.40 6.60 -32.50
CA GLN A 48 10.85 6.64 -33.88
C GLN A 48 10.28 5.28 -34.32
N ASP A 49 10.93 4.20 -33.95
CA ASP A 49 10.47 2.83 -34.24
C ASP A 49 9.14 2.51 -33.49
N ILE A 50 9.01 2.96 -32.24
CA ILE A 50 7.76 2.85 -31.45
C ILE A 50 6.66 3.72 -32.06
N LEU A 51 6.98 4.97 -32.44
CA LEU A 51 6.01 5.88 -33.05
C LEU A 51 5.55 5.43 -34.44
N ASN A 52 6.45 4.79 -35.23
CA ASN A 52 6.15 4.35 -36.57
C ASN A 52 5.54 2.96 -36.66
N ARG A 53 5.67 2.10 -35.65
CA ARG A 53 5.14 0.73 -35.68
C ARG A 53 3.65 0.64 -35.43
N GLY A 54 3.00 1.66 -34.91
CA GLY A 54 1.64 1.55 -34.40
C GLY A 54 1.53 0.51 -33.27
N PRO A 55 0.43 0.45 -32.54
CA PRO A 55 0.23 -0.54 -31.50
C PRO A 55 0.38 -1.96 -32.07
N ARG A 56 1.22 -2.79 -31.44
CA ARG A 56 1.30 -4.22 -31.74
C ARG A 56 -0.08 -4.83 -31.45
N GLY A 57 -0.48 -5.84 -32.22
CA GLY A 57 -1.81 -6.45 -32.18
C GLY A 57 -2.21 -7.12 -30.85
N ASP A 58 -1.40 -6.99 -29.81
CA ASP A 58 -1.58 -7.43 -28.42
C ASP A 58 -1.75 -6.26 -27.44
N GLU A 59 -1.58 -5.02 -27.89
CA GLU A 59 -1.97 -3.85 -27.09
C GLU A 59 -3.49 -3.65 -27.19
N VAL A 60 -4.15 -3.61 -26.04
CA VAL A 60 -5.59 -3.27 -25.96
C VAL A 60 -5.82 -1.96 -26.70
N PRO A 61 -6.67 -1.92 -27.74
CA PRO A 61 -6.89 -0.69 -28.50
C PRO A 61 -7.42 0.39 -27.57
N THR A 62 -6.69 1.46 -27.40
CA THR A 62 -7.17 2.64 -26.67
C THR A 62 -8.29 3.38 -27.42
N ASP A 63 -8.55 2.97 -28.64
CA ASP A 63 -9.61 3.50 -29.50
C ASP A 63 -10.58 2.38 -29.88
N PHE A 64 -11.56 2.14 -29.01
CA PHE A 64 -12.69 1.24 -29.24
C PHE A 64 -13.56 1.61 -30.47
N SER A 65 -13.27 2.72 -31.14
CA SER A 65 -14.00 3.13 -32.34
C SER A 65 -13.65 2.29 -33.59
N LYS A 66 -12.61 1.46 -33.51
CA LYS A 66 -12.09 0.69 -34.67
C LYS A 66 -12.31 -0.82 -34.59
N GLU A 67 -12.97 -1.33 -33.54
CA GLU A 67 -13.30 -2.75 -33.50
C GLU A 67 -14.44 -3.09 -34.48
N PRO A 68 -14.24 -4.02 -35.43
CA PRO A 68 -15.31 -4.49 -36.29
C PRO A 68 -16.18 -5.47 -35.50
N GLY A 69 -17.35 -5.00 -35.07
CA GLY A 69 -18.36 -5.88 -34.46
C GLY A 69 -19.20 -5.27 -33.35
N VAL A 70 -18.78 -4.19 -32.72
CA VAL A 70 -19.66 -3.40 -31.87
C VAL A 70 -20.35 -2.39 -32.78
N GLY A 71 -21.59 -2.63 -33.14
CA GLY A 71 -22.38 -1.79 -34.02
C GLY A 71 -22.49 -0.36 -33.50
N GLN A 72 -21.50 0.45 -33.81
CA GLN A 72 -21.56 1.88 -33.63
C GLN A 72 -22.49 2.44 -34.69
N THR A 73 -23.73 2.60 -34.33
CA THR A 73 -24.64 3.38 -35.15
C THR A 73 -24.19 4.86 -35.07
N GLU A 74 -24.36 5.59 -36.16
CA GLU A 74 -24.13 7.04 -36.23
C GLU A 74 -24.75 7.77 -35.02
N LYS A 75 -25.78 7.21 -34.45
CA LYS A 75 -26.49 7.63 -33.25
C LYS A 75 -25.69 7.47 -31.96
N SER A 76 -24.87 6.42 -31.82
CA SER A 76 -23.99 6.23 -30.64
C SER A 76 -22.75 7.12 -30.70
N GLN A 77 -22.19 7.38 -31.89
CA GLN A 77 -21.12 8.37 -32.06
C GLN A 77 -21.61 9.80 -31.79
N LYS A 78 -22.84 10.13 -32.20
CA LYS A 78 -23.44 11.42 -31.91
C LYS A 78 -23.73 11.61 -30.42
N LEU A 79 -24.12 10.55 -29.72
CA LEU A 79 -24.26 10.53 -28.25
C LEU A 79 -22.94 10.69 -27.50
N LEU A 80 -21.86 10.07 -27.98
CA LEU A 80 -20.51 10.21 -27.42
C LEU A 80 -19.94 11.63 -27.63
N ASN A 81 -20.21 12.24 -28.77
CA ASN A 81 -19.75 13.60 -29.08
C ASN A 81 -20.58 14.72 -28.41
N LEU A 82 -21.85 14.46 -28.10
CA LEU A 82 -22.70 15.40 -27.41
C LEU A 82 -22.41 15.55 -25.92
N GLY A 83 -21.69 14.56 -25.33
CA GLY A 83 -21.51 14.49 -23.88
C GLY A 83 -20.63 15.56 -23.25
N ARG A 84 -19.77 16.23 -23.99
CA ARG A 84 -18.74 17.09 -23.40
C ARG A 84 -19.15 18.57 -23.22
N GLN A 85 -19.99 19.09 -24.11
CA GLN A 85 -20.42 20.50 -24.05
C GLN A 85 -21.60 20.71 -23.11
N ASP A 86 -22.48 19.74 -22.99
CA ASP A 86 -23.70 19.85 -22.21
C ASP A 86 -23.51 19.71 -20.70
N TRP A 87 -22.37 19.17 -20.27
CA TRP A 87 -22.01 19.11 -18.87
C TRP A 87 -21.76 20.47 -18.23
N VAL A 88 -21.12 21.36 -18.98
CA VAL A 88 -20.73 22.69 -18.49
C VAL A 88 -21.95 23.64 -18.42
N THR A 89 -22.96 23.39 -19.23
CA THR A 89 -24.13 24.28 -19.34
C THR A 89 -25.34 23.79 -18.56
N GLY A 90 -25.25 22.59 -17.90
CA GLY A 90 -26.44 22.00 -17.27
C GLY A 90 -27.55 21.67 -18.27
N GLY A 91 -27.27 21.88 -19.57
CA GLY A 91 -28.16 21.61 -20.66
C GLY A 91 -28.35 20.10 -20.84
N SER A 92 -29.56 19.69 -20.88
CA SER A 92 -29.92 18.31 -21.05
C SER A 92 -29.87 17.94 -22.52
N VAL A 93 -28.99 16.98 -22.83
CA VAL A 93 -29.09 16.21 -24.08
C VAL A 93 -30.38 15.39 -24.11
N LEU A 94 -30.92 15.13 -22.94
CA LEU A 94 -32.23 14.53 -22.74
C LEU A 94 -33.19 15.68 -22.55
N GLU A 95 -33.99 15.95 -23.57
CA GLU A 95 -35.03 16.97 -23.57
C GLU A 95 -35.68 17.21 -22.21
N GLY A 96 -35.70 18.46 -21.76
CA GLY A 96 -36.46 18.88 -20.61
C GLY A 96 -35.73 19.08 -19.30
N GLY A 97 -34.44 19.42 -19.27
CA GLY A 97 -33.76 19.92 -18.06
C GLY A 97 -33.66 18.98 -16.90
N ARG A 98 -33.69 17.66 -17.14
CA ARG A 98 -33.73 16.62 -16.10
C ARG A 98 -32.38 15.99 -15.78
N THR A 99 -31.30 16.66 -16.05
CA THR A 99 -29.95 16.16 -15.81
C THR A 99 -29.60 15.96 -14.35
N ILE A 100 -30.32 16.59 -13.43
CA ILE A 100 -30.16 16.43 -11.98
C ILE A 100 -30.18 14.93 -11.55
N TYR A 101 -31.02 14.13 -12.24
CA TYR A 101 -31.16 12.71 -11.89
C TYR A 101 -30.42 11.76 -12.82
N ALA A 102 -29.71 12.27 -13.84
CA ALA A 102 -28.95 11.43 -14.73
C ALA A 102 -27.67 10.94 -14.03
N LYS A 103 -27.45 9.64 -14.06
CA LYS A 103 -26.23 9.03 -13.51
C LYS A 103 -25.02 9.47 -14.33
N PRO A 104 -23.98 10.08 -13.72
CA PRO A 104 -22.82 10.60 -14.48
C PRO A 104 -22.02 9.51 -15.21
N PHE A 105 -22.03 8.28 -14.74
CA PHE A 105 -21.28 7.17 -15.37
C PHE A 105 -21.71 6.87 -16.80
N VAL A 106 -22.95 7.18 -17.16
CA VAL A 106 -23.45 7.05 -18.55
C VAL A 106 -22.73 8.03 -19.49
N ARG A 107 -22.17 9.10 -18.95
CA ARG A 107 -21.56 10.21 -19.68
C ARG A 107 -20.05 10.27 -19.53
N ASN A 108 -19.46 9.44 -18.67
CA ASN A 108 -18.03 9.43 -18.45
C ASN A 108 -17.40 8.16 -19.04
N PRO A 109 -16.96 8.20 -20.31
CA PRO A 109 -16.33 7.06 -20.96
C PRO A 109 -14.94 6.71 -20.42
N LYS A 110 -14.36 7.54 -19.52
CA LYS A 110 -13.05 7.37 -18.93
C LYS A 110 -13.09 6.70 -17.55
N THR A 111 -14.09 5.90 -17.28
CA THR A 111 -14.16 5.09 -16.06
C THR A 111 -13.49 3.75 -16.31
N ILE A 112 -12.54 3.40 -15.47
CA ILE A 112 -11.83 2.14 -15.44
C ILE A 112 -12.32 1.37 -14.22
N ILE A 113 -12.58 0.09 -14.42
CA ILE A 113 -12.86 -0.88 -13.34
C ILE A 113 -11.75 -1.91 -13.43
N GLY A 114 -11.10 -2.16 -12.32
CA GLY A 114 -10.11 -3.19 -12.12
C GLY A 114 -10.20 -3.70 -10.70
N GLY A 115 -9.20 -4.38 -10.23
CA GLY A 115 -9.17 -4.85 -8.85
C GLY A 115 -8.21 -6.00 -8.67
N TYR A 116 -8.25 -6.62 -7.49
CA TYR A 116 -7.53 -7.86 -7.28
C TYR A 116 -8.36 -8.88 -6.49
N ILE A 117 -7.91 -10.12 -6.57
CA ILE A 117 -8.42 -11.24 -5.79
C ILE A 117 -7.23 -11.97 -5.19
N ASP A 118 -7.35 -12.42 -3.94
CA ASP A 118 -6.39 -13.32 -3.33
C ASP A 118 -7.07 -14.46 -2.57
N PHE A 119 -6.39 -15.59 -2.58
CA PHE A 119 -6.80 -16.81 -1.93
C PHE A 119 -5.60 -17.39 -1.20
N THR A 120 -5.80 -17.92 0.02
CA THR A 120 -4.75 -18.52 0.83
C THR A 120 -5.10 -19.91 1.29
N ILE A 121 -4.06 -20.72 1.44
CA ILE A 121 -4.07 -21.99 2.15
C ILE A 121 -3.05 -21.87 3.26
N THR A 122 -3.45 -22.11 4.50
CA THR A 122 -2.59 -21.99 5.66
C THR A 122 -2.59 -23.27 6.49
N ASP A 123 -1.46 -23.58 7.11
CA ASP A 123 -1.38 -24.65 8.10
C ASP A 123 -0.40 -24.23 9.20
N CYS A 124 -0.90 -24.16 10.42
CA CYS A 124 -0.15 -23.73 11.58
C CYS A 124 -0.20 -24.76 12.71
N ASN A 125 0.89 -24.85 13.45
CA ASN A 125 1.05 -25.82 14.52
C ASN A 125 0.60 -25.31 15.91
N ASN A 126 -0.16 -24.18 15.98
CA ASN A 126 -0.64 -23.66 17.26
C ASN A 126 -1.94 -22.83 17.12
N ALA A 127 -2.99 -23.27 17.79
CA ALA A 127 -4.34 -22.67 17.79
C ALA A 127 -4.42 -21.21 18.30
N ASN A 128 -3.40 -20.69 18.96
CA ASN A 128 -3.38 -19.35 19.55
C ASN A 128 -2.66 -18.30 18.68
N SER A 129 -2.35 -18.61 17.43
CA SER A 129 -1.79 -17.64 16.49
C SER A 129 -2.92 -16.72 15.97
N ARG A 130 -2.71 -15.40 15.99
CA ARG A 130 -3.67 -14.43 15.42
C ARG A 130 -3.69 -14.46 13.90
N ASP A 131 -2.67 -15.00 13.29
CA ASP A 131 -2.45 -14.96 11.86
C ASP A 131 -2.80 -16.28 11.18
N CYS A 132 -3.15 -17.31 11.98
CA CYS A 132 -3.40 -18.65 11.46
C CYS A 132 -3.97 -19.54 12.59
N ARG A 133 -4.98 -20.33 12.29
CA ARG A 133 -5.54 -21.34 13.18
C ARG A 133 -4.77 -22.65 13.05
N GLU A 134 -4.92 -23.53 14.02
CA GLU A 134 -4.33 -24.88 13.96
C GLU A 134 -5.03 -25.72 12.90
N GLY A 135 -4.25 -26.35 12.02
CA GLY A 135 -4.75 -27.19 10.95
C GLY A 135 -4.77 -26.50 9.58
N LEU A 136 -5.18 -27.26 8.58
CA LEU A 136 -5.25 -26.80 7.19
C LEU A 136 -6.53 -26.00 6.97
N GLU A 137 -6.37 -24.73 6.59
CA GLU A 137 -7.46 -23.83 6.27
C GLU A 137 -7.36 -23.29 4.84
N PHE A 138 -8.53 -23.06 4.23
CA PHE A 138 -8.69 -22.41 2.94
C PHE A 138 -9.44 -21.11 3.16
N ASP A 139 -8.93 -20.01 2.63
CA ASP A 139 -9.52 -18.70 2.82
C ASP A 139 -9.54 -17.89 1.52
N GLN A 140 -10.72 -17.37 1.18
CA GLN A 140 -10.87 -16.31 0.20
C GLN A 140 -10.58 -14.99 0.90
N GLU A 141 -9.31 -14.66 1.05
CA GLU A 141 -8.84 -13.52 1.84
C GLU A 141 -9.53 -12.23 1.41
N ARG A 142 -9.49 -11.91 0.10
CA ARG A 142 -10.04 -10.64 -0.41
C ARG A 142 -10.52 -10.76 -1.85
N PHE A 143 -11.59 -10.02 -2.12
CA PHE A 143 -11.99 -9.57 -3.45
C PHE A 143 -12.14 -8.06 -3.40
N VAL A 144 -11.32 -7.33 -4.16
CA VAL A 144 -11.16 -5.88 -4.03
C VAL A 144 -11.32 -5.20 -5.39
N PRO A 145 -12.54 -4.77 -5.76
CA PRO A 145 -12.77 -3.98 -6.96
C PRO A 145 -12.32 -2.52 -6.79
N PHE A 146 -11.62 -2.02 -7.80
CA PHE A 146 -11.18 -0.63 -7.95
C PHE A 146 -12.07 0.11 -8.94
N PHE A 147 -12.38 1.35 -8.63
CA PHE A 147 -13.10 2.27 -9.51
C PHE A 147 -12.27 3.54 -9.67
N TYR A 148 -11.89 3.84 -10.89
CA TYR A 148 -11.22 5.09 -11.23
C TYR A 148 -12.01 5.81 -12.33
N SER A 149 -12.27 7.09 -12.17
CA SER A 149 -13.00 7.90 -13.14
C SER A 149 -12.38 9.28 -13.31
N GLN A 150 -12.00 9.60 -14.53
CA GLN A 150 -11.59 10.93 -14.93
C GLN A 150 -12.83 11.77 -15.26
N VAL A 151 -13.33 12.56 -14.31
CA VAL A 151 -14.56 13.37 -14.46
C VAL A 151 -14.31 14.54 -15.41
N THR A 152 -13.20 15.27 -15.22
CA THR A 152 -12.72 16.34 -16.11
C THR A 152 -11.21 16.18 -16.29
N ASP A 153 -10.59 17.04 -17.09
CA ASP A 153 -9.12 17.03 -17.25
C ASP A 153 -8.37 17.32 -15.92
N ARG A 154 -9.08 17.84 -14.91
CA ARG A 154 -8.50 18.19 -13.60
C ARG A 154 -9.16 17.48 -12.41
N LEU A 155 -10.34 16.92 -12.57
CA LEU A 155 -11.07 16.25 -11.49
C LEU A 155 -11.11 14.75 -11.76
N SER A 156 -10.62 13.97 -10.82
CA SER A 156 -10.71 12.51 -10.81
C SER A 156 -11.34 12.01 -9.53
N VAL A 157 -11.90 10.81 -9.61
CA VAL A 157 -12.49 10.07 -8.49
C VAL A 157 -11.88 8.68 -8.49
N ALA A 158 -11.47 8.21 -7.32
CA ALA A 158 -10.99 6.86 -7.15
C ALA A 158 -11.62 6.24 -5.91
N ALA A 159 -11.95 4.96 -5.97
CA ALA A 159 -12.49 4.23 -4.83
C ALA A 159 -12.07 2.77 -4.87
N GLU A 160 -11.92 2.18 -3.68
CA GLU A 160 -11.60 0.79 -3.48
C GLU A 160 -12.53 0.20 -2.43
N LEU A 161 -13.19 -0.92 -2.81
CA LEU A 161 -14.10 -1.64 -1.95
C LEU A 161 -13.49 -3.01 -1.61
N GLU A 162 -13.18 -3.26 -0.34
CA GLU A 162 -12.66 -4.55 0.12
C GLU A 162 -13.80 -5.44 0.60
N ILE A 163 -13.83 -6.67 0.10
CA ILE A 163 -14.70 -7.75 0.58
C ILE A 163 -13.79 -8.84 1.12
N GLU A 164 -13.71 -8.95 2.46
CA GLU A 164 -12.88 -9.95 3.16
C GLU A 164 -13.69 -11.23 3.42
N HIS A 165 -13.05 -12.41 3.33
CA HIS A 165 -13.58 -13.72 3.70
C HIS A 165 -14.96 -14.04 3.09
N GLY A 166 -15.18 -13.61 1.84
CA GLY A 166 -16.46 -13.81 1.13
C GLY A 166 -17.60 -12.87 1.56
N GLY A 167 -17.30 -11.85 2.41
CA GLY A 167 -18.28 -10.89 2.90
C GLY A 167 -19.13 -11.40 4.07
N PRO A 168 -20.02 -10.56 4.61
CA PRO A 168 -20.88 -10.92 5.74
C PRO A 168 -21.81 -12.08 5.41
N GLN A 169 -21.77 -13.16 6.20
CA GLN A 169 -22.57 -14.36 6.01
C GLN A 169 -23.52 -14.63 7.19
N GLY A 170 -24.56 -13.82 7.31
CA GLY A 170 -25.57 -14.00 8.36
C GLY A 170 -25.03 -13.78 9.78
N ASN A 171 -25.16 -14.78 10.66
CA ASN A 171 -24.68 -14.71 12.03
C ASN A 171 -23.20 -15.10 12.22
N GLN A 172 -22.50 -15.41 11.14
CA GLN A 172 -21.07 -15.69 11.18
C GLN A 172 -20.32 -14.39 10.91
N ASN A 173 -19.51 -13.96 11.88
CA ASN A 173 -18.76 -12.70 11.82
C ASN A 173 -17.41 -12.85 11.11
N ASP A 174 -17.32 -13.72 10.13
CA ASP A 174 -16.03 -14.08 9.52
C ASP A 174 -15.67 -13.21 8.32
N GLY A 175 -16.64 -12.51 7.70
CA GLY A 175 -16.40 -11.63 6.56
C GLY A 175 -16.80 -10.19 6.79
N ASP A 176 -16.16 -9.27 6.10
CA ASP A 176 -16.41 -7.84 6.17
C ASP A 176 -16.52 -7.22 4.76
N VAL A 177 -17.23 -6.10 4.67
CA VAL A 177 -17.29 -5.25 3.47
C VAL A 177 -17.03 -3.83 3.90
N LYS A 178 -15.95 -3.23 3.41
CA LYS A 178 -15.54 -1.88 3.78
C LYS A 178 -14.96 -1.11 2.61
N MET A 179 -15.05 0.19 2.70
CA MET A 179 -14.33 1.10 1.82
C MET A 179 -12.91 1.26 2.33
N GLU A 180 -11.90 0.94 1.51
CA GLU A 180 -10.50 1.20 1.88
C GLU A 180 -10.13 2.65 1.63
N PHE A 181 -10.53 3.18 0.48
CA PHE A 181 -10.51 4.62 0.21
C PHE A 181 -11.62 5.01 -0.77
N ALA A 182 -11.97 6.29 -0.75
CA ALA A 182 -12.88 6.91 -1.73
C ALA A 182 -12.55 8.39 -1.81
N THR A 183 -11.83 8.81 -2.85
CA THR A 183 -11.26 10.15 -2.96
C THR A 183 -11.73 10.90 -4.19
N MET A 184 -11.78 12.21 -4.05
CA MET A 184 -11.87 13.17 -5.14
C MET A 184 -10.60 13.99 -5.15
N ASP A 185 -9.90 13.97 -6.29
CA ASP A 185 -8.66 14.71 -6.50
C ASP A 185 -8.89 15.82 -7.53
N TYR A 186 -8.51 17.04 -7.17
CA TYR A 186 -8.51 18.18 -8.09
C TYR A 186 -7.07 18.60 -8.39
N ARG A 187 -6.67 18.48 -9.64
CA ARG A 187 -5.32 18.79 -10.10
C ARG A 187 -5.21 20.27 -10.49
N PHE A 188 -4.36 21.01 -9.79
CA PHE A 188 -3.94 22.36 -10.18
C PHE A 188 -2.70 22.30 -11.06
N ASP A 189 -1.68 21.55 -10.59
CA ASP A 189 -0.39 21.38 -11.24
C ASP A 189 0.27 20.07 -10.73
N ASP A 190 1.40 19.67 -11.24
CA ASP A 190 2.11 18.47 -10.77
C ASP A 190 2.55 18.62 -9.30
N TRP A 191 2.93 19.83 -8.91
CA TRP A 191 3.38 20.12 -7.56
C TRP A 191 2.27 20.49 -6.57
N LEU A 192 1.04 20.73 -7.02
CA LEU A 192 -0.08 21.12 -6.16
C LEU A 192 -1.38 20.47 -6.61
N ASN A 193 -1.95 19.63 -5.75
CA ASN A 193 -3.24 18.99 -5.96
C ASN A 193 -4.01 19.00 -4.64
N LEU A 194 -5.32 18.99 -4.73
CA LEU A 194 -6.25 18.89 -3.60
C LEU A 194 -6.85 17.48 -3.59
N ARG A 195 -6.87 16.82 -2.45
CA ARG A 195 -7.57 15.54 -2.22
C ARG A 195 -8.57 15.69 -1.09
N SER A 196 -9.72 15.06 -1.24
CA SER A 196 -10.75 14.97 -0.19
C SER A 196 -11.48 13.64 -0.26
N GLY A 197 -12.05 13.19 0.86
CA GLY A 197 -12.81 11.95 0.96
C GLY A 197 -12.27 11.00 2.03
N ILE A 198 -12.45 9.69 1.84
CA ILE A 198 -11.79 8.64 2.63
C ILE A 198 -10.40 8.46 2.06
N ILE A 199 -9.39 8.90 2.79
CA ILE A 199 -7.99 8.95 2.34
C ILE A 199 -7.25 7.79 2.99
N LEU A 200 -6.57 6.98 2.17
CA LEU A 200 -5.59 6.02 2.65
C LEU A 200 -4.42 6.79 3.26
N ILE A 201 -4.23 6.64 4.57
CA ILE A 201 -3.29 7.47 5.32
C ILE A 201 -1.85 7.14 4.95
N PRO A 202 -1.04 8.12 4.53
CA PRO A 202 0.33 7.89 4.05
C PRO A 202 1.32 7.65 5.20
N MET A 203 1.03 6.64 6.03
CA MET A 203 1.87 6.20 7.14
C MET A 203 2.61 4.92 6.78
N GLY A 204 3.95 5.06 6.58
CA GLY A 204 4.78 3.98 6.08
C GLY A 204 4.48 3.64 4.61
N ARG A 205 5.35 2.83 4.00
CA ARG A 205 5.19 2.36 2.63
C ARG A 205 4.11 1.29 2.53
N PHE A 206 4.11 0.33 3.49
CA PHE A 206 3.25 -0.83 3.40
C PHE A 206 1.76 -0.47 3.42
N ASN A 207 1.35 0.56 4.16
CA ASN A 207 -0.04 1.01 4.15
C ASN A 207 -0.50 1.49 2.76
N LEU A 208 0.41 2.05 1.97
CA LEU A 208 0.13 2.55 0.61
C LEU A 208 0.21 1.46 -0.47
N THR A 209 0.94 0.36 -0.20
CA THR A 209 1.21 -0.72 -1.16
C THR A 209 0.80 -2.09 -0.61
N HIS A 210 -0.30 -2.13 0.14
CA HIS A 210 -0.72 -3.33 0.86
C HIS A 210 -1.47 -4.36 0.02
N ASP A 211 -1.74 -4.07 -1.26
CA ASP A 211 -2.41 -4.99 -2.19
C ASP A 211 -1.67 -6.32 -2.28
N SER A 212 -2.43 -7.40 -2.18
CA SER A 212 -1.83 -8.73 -2.16
C SER A 212 -0.97 -9.05 -3.39
N PRO A 213 -1.34 -8.70 -4.63
CA PRO A 213 -0.48 -8.96 -5.79
C PRO A 213 0.85 -8.20 -5.76
N LEU A 214 0.94 -7.04 -5.09
CA LEU A 214 2.18 -6.28 -4.93
C LEU A 214 3.11 -6.87 -3.87
N ASN A 215 2.55 -7.58 -2.91
CA ASN A 215 3.31 -8.11 -1.77
C ASN A 215 3.91 -9.47 -2.09
N ASP A 216 5.18 -9.66 -1.71
CA ASP A 216 5.91 -10.91 -1.97
C ASP A 216 5.68 -11.99 -0.91
N LEU A 217 5.06 -11.67 0.21
CA LEU A 217 4.72 -12.62 1.26
C LEU A 217 3.22 -12.57 1.57
N PRO A 218 2.58 -13.72 1.87
CA PRO A 218 1.14 -13.75 2.21
C PRO A 218 0.82 -12.92 3.44
N LEU A 219 1.64 -13.00 4.49
CA LEU A 219 1.41 -12.25 5.73
C LEU A 219 1.93 -10.82 5.65
N ARG A 220 1.10 -9.89 6.13
CA ARG A 220 1.48 -8.49 6.34
C ARG A 220 2.59 -8.38 7.41
N PRO A 221 3.50 -7.39 7.33
CA PRO A 221 4.45 -7.10 8.40
C PRO A 221 3.75 -6.77 9.71
N MET A 222 4.30 -7.21 10.84
CA MET A 222 3.68 -6.95 12.15
C MET A 222 3.60 -5.47 12.51
N VAL A 223 4.62 -4.67 12.12
CA VAL A 223 4.59 -3.20 12.32
C VAL A 223 3.39 -2.57 11.62
N SER A 224 3.10 -2.99 10.39
CA SER A 224 1.98 -2.48 9.60
C SER A 224 0.62 -2.98 10.09
N ARG A 225 0.58 -3.95 10.97
CA ARG A 225 -0.67 -4.46 11.57
C ARG A 225 -0.93 -3.92 12.97
N LEU A 226 0.12 -3.83 13.79
CA LEU A 226 0.00 -3.54 15.22
C LEU A 226 0.35 -2.09 15.57
N ILE A 227 1.26 -1.47 14.82
CA ILE A 227 1.78 -0.13 15.10
C ILE A 227 1.17 0.90 14.13
N ILE A 228 1.13 0.55 12.82
CA ILE A 228 0.34 1.25 11.80
C ILE A 228 -0.83 0.33 11.49
N PRO A 229 -2.08 0.69 11.82
CA PRO A 229 -3.19 -0.26 11.74
C PRO A 229 -3.70 -0.43 10.29
N SER A 230 -2.86 -0.94 9.39
CA SER A 230 -3.21 -1.18 7.97
C SER A 230 -4.39 -2.15 7.81
N THR A 231 -5.36 -1.91 6.94
CA THR A 231 -5.49 -0.75 6.06
C THR A 231 -5.93 0.45 6.86
N PHE A 232 -5.10 1.47 6.95
CA PHE A 232 -5.39 2.66 7.73
C PHE A 232 -5.85 3.79 6.80
N ALA A 233 -7.12 4.15 6.91
CA ALA A 233 -7.74 5.23 6.18
C ALA A 233 -8.58 6.10 7.11
N GLU A 234 -8.73 7.38 6.78
CA GLU A 234 -9.52 8.36 7.52
C GLU A 234 -10.23 9.32 6.56
N SER A 235 -11.38 9.85 6.98
CA SER A 235 -12.01 10.95 6.25
C SER A 235 -11.24 12.24 6.47
N GLY A 236 -10.96 12.95 5.36
CA GLY A 236 -10.14 14.14 5.45
C GLY A 236 -10.05 14.94 4.15
N VAL A 237 -9.21 15.97 4.20
CA VAL A 237 -8.89 16.85 3.08
C VAL A 237 -7.45 17.33 3.19
N GLY A 238 -6.79 17.57 2.07
CA GLY A 238 -5.44 18.15 2.09
C GLY A 238 -4.81 18.25 0.73
N LEU A 239 -3.52 18.48 0.73
CA LEU A 239 -2.71 18.78 -0.44
C LEU A 239 -1.68 17.69 -0.68
N PHE A 240 -1.38 17.44 -1.94
CA PHE A 240 -0.29 16.56 -2.35
C PHE A 240 0.34 17.04 -3.65
N GLY A 241 1.55 16.60 -3.92
CA GLY A 241 2.22 16.97 -5.15
C GLY A 241 3.61 16.35 -5.27
N SER A 242 4.21 16.57 -6.43
CA SER A 242 5.52 16.06 -6.79
C SER A 242 6.42 17.17 -7.31
N PHE A 243 7.68 17.15 -6.92
CA PHE A 243 8.74 17.97 -7.47
C PHE A 243 9.77 17.09 -8.15
N TYR A 244 10.35 17.56 -9.24
CA TYR A 244 11.39 16.87 -10.01
C TYR A 244 12.65 17.72 -10.03
N PRO A 245 13.50 17.68 -8.95
CA PRO A 245 14.71 18.51 -8.87
C PRO A 245 15.70 18.23 -10.00
N THR A 246 15.76 17.00 -10.48
CA THR A 246 16.51 16.57 -11.67
C THR A 246 15.69 15.57 -12.49
N GLN A 247 16.16 15.18 -13.67
CA GLN A 247 15.51 14.16 -14.50
C GLN A 247 15.42 12.77 -13.84
N LEU A 248 16.28 12.48 -12.86
CA LEU A 248 16.34 11.18 -12.16
C LEU A 248 15.84 11.24 -10.74
N SER A 249 15.59 12.45 -10.20
CA SER A 249 15.16 12.62 -8.82
C SER A 249 13.73 13.12 -8.71
N LYS A 250 13.03 12.62 -7.70
CA LYS A 250 11.65 12.99 -7.39
C LYS A 250 11.49 13.21 -5.89
N VAL A 251 10.69 14.19 -5.51
CA VAL A 251 10.23 14.44 -4.15
C VAL A 251 8.71 14.49 -4.17
N ASP A 252 8.06 13.59 -3.45
CA ASP A 252 6.62 13.61 -3.24
C ASP A 252 6.30 14.11 -1.84
N TYR A 253 5.22 14.86 -1.71
CA TYR A 253 4.69 15.27 -0.42
C TYR A 253 3.19 15.08 -0.36
N GLU A 254 2.73 14.75 0.83
CA GLU A 254 1.31 14.67 1.19
C GLU A 254 1.12 15.34 2.55
N PHE A 255 0.07 16.16 2.65
CA PHE A 255 -0.32 16.83 3.88
C PHE A 255 -1.85 16.84 3.99
N TYR A 256 -2.38 16.23 5.03
CA TYR A 256 -3.82 16.09 5.24
C TYR A 256 -4.23 16.52 6.64
N VAL A 257 -5.48 17.02 6.72
CA VAL A 257 -6.24 17.21 7.95
C VAL A 257 -7.34 16.16 7.94
N THR A 258 -7.34 15.28 8.96
CA THR A 258 -8.21 14.09 9.01
C THR A 258 -8.95 14.01 10.34
N GLN A 259 -9.86 13.04 10.47
CA GLN A 259 -10.60 12.82 11.71
C GLN A 259 -9.69 12.36 12.86
N GLY A 260 -8.65 11.55 12.56
CA GLY A 260 -7.75 11.02 13.57
C GLY A 260 -8.16 9.65 14.12
N TYR A 261 -7.35 9.16 15.06
CA TYR A 261 -7.61 7.90 15.75
C TYR A 261 -8.80 8.01 16.70
N ASP A 262 -9.61 6.96 16.75
CA ASP A 262 -10.64 6.73 17.76
C ASP A 262 -10.13 5.69 18.77
N GLY A 263 -9.46 6.17 19.79
CA GLY A 263 -8.89 5.33 20.85
C GLY A 263 -9.88 5.03 21.99
N GLY A 264 -11.10 5.56 21.93
CA GLY A 264 -12.08 5.45 22.99
C GLY A 264 -11.82 6.39 24.17
N SER A 265 -12.53 6.19 25.29
CA SER A 265 -12.43 7.07 26.45
C SER A 265 -11.14 6.82 27.26
N SER A 266 -10.44 7.88 27.60
CA SER A 266 -9.26 7.83 28.47
C SER A 266 -9.60 7.55 29.94
N THR A 267 -10.89 7.54 30.30
CA THR A 267 -11.38 7.34 31.68
C THR A 267 -12.15 6.04 31.86
N SER A 268 -12.87 5.58 30.83
CA SER A 268 -13.79 4.42 30.95
C SER A 268 -13.38 3.21 30.11
N GLY A 269 -12.40 3.35 29.22
CA GLY A 269 -11.86 2.24 28.44
C GLY A 269 -11.30 2.65 27.09
N THR A 270 -10.14 2.13 26.76
CA THR A 270 -9.46 2.38 25.47
C THR A 270 -9.52 1.17 24.55
N SER A 271 -9.61 1.43 23.24
CA SER A 271 -9.43 0.45 22.18
C SER A 271 -7.94 0.16 21.91
N ILE A 272 -7.03 1.04 22.36
CA ILE A 272 -5.58 0.89 22.21
C ILE A 272 -5.05 0.00 23.33
N THR A 273 -4.66 -1.23 23.05
CA THR A 273 -4.23 -2.20 24.04
C THR A 273 -2.89 -2.84 23.71
N GLU A 274 -2.22 -3.43 24.70
CA GLU A 274 -1.02 -4.24 24.45
C GLU A 274 -1.31 -5.39 23.47
N GLY A 275 -2.50 -5.93 23.53
CA GLY A 275 -2.90 -7.06 22.72
C GLY A 275 -3.23 -6.71 21.25
N SER A 276 -3.98 -5.65 21.00
CA SER A 276 -4.42 -5.23 19.66
C SER A 276 -3.50 -4.20 19.01
N GLY A 277 -2.56 -3.60 19.80
CA GLY A 277 -1.82 -2.45 19.32
C GLY A 277 -2.76 -1.30 18.98
N MET A 278 -2.54 -0.70 17.82
CA MET A 278 -3.35 0.38 17.26
C MET A 278 -4.55 -0.09 16.43
N ARG A 279 -4.68 -1.42 16.16
CA ARG A 279 -5.65 -1.90 15.15
C ARG A 279 -7.10 -1.53 15.47
N SER A 280 -7.48 -1.56 16.73
CA SER A 280 -8.85 -1.26 17.17
C SER A 280 -9.13 0.24 17.34
N SER A 281 -8.14 1.11 17.10
CA SER A 281 -8.29 2.57 17.17
C SER A 281 -8.50 3.25 15.81
N ARG A 282 -8.77 2.49 14.76
CA ARG A 282 -9.25 3.05 13.50
C ARG A 282 -10.63 3.62 13.69
N GLY A 283 -10.81 4.90 13.36
CA GLY A 283 -12.07 5.60 13.55
C GLY A 283 -13.13 5.26 12.50
N SER A 284 -14.32 5.80 12.70
CA SER A 284 -15.41 5.78 11.71
C SER A 284 -15.17 6.85 10.64
N PHE A 285 -15.55 6.55 9.40
CA PHE A 285 -15.47 7.54 8.30
C PHE A 285 -16.54 8.63 8.38
N SER A 286 -17.57 8.45 9.18
CA SER A 286 -18.73 9.37 9.26
C SER A 286 -18.84 10.09 10.60
N ARG A 287 -18.13 9.64 11.62
CA ARG A 287 -18.21 10.20 12.97
C ARG A 287 -16.82 10.37 13.54
N ASP A 288 -16.54 11.58 14.00
CA ASP A 288 -15.37 11.89 14.79
C ASP A 288 -15.71 11.68 16.27
N ASN A 289 -14.81 11.06 17.02
CA ASN A 289 -15.04 10.77 18.44
C ASN A 289 -14.90 12.01 19.32
N ASN A 290 -14.18 13.06 18.87
CA ASN A 290 -13.77 14.15 19.79
C ASN A 290 -13.69 15.55 19.16
N GLU A 291 -14.17 15.76 17.94
CA GLU A 291 -14.11 17.03 17.18
C GLU A 291 -12.69 17.56 16.90
N ASN A 292 -11.64 16.92 17.43
CA ASN A 292 -10.25 17.31 17.19
C ASN A 292 -9.73 16.67 15.91
N LYS A 293 -9.16 17.48 15.02
CA LYS A 293 -8.61 16.98 13.75
C LYS A 293 -7.15 16.60 13.91
N ALA A 294 -6.76 15.53 13.24
CA ALA A 294 -5.38 15.10 13.15
C ALA A 294 -4.67 15.74 11.96
N LEU A 295 -3.38 15.94 12.10
CA LEU A 295 -2.47 16.34 11.04
C LEU A 295 -1.67 15.13 10.58
N VAL A 296 -1.67 14.89 9.27
CA VAL A 296 -0.93 13.80 8.64
C VAL A 296 -0.01 14.38 7.58
N SER A 297 1.24 13.94 7.56
CA SER A 297 2.17 14.32 6.51
C SER A 297 3.11 13.18 6.18
N ARG A 298 3.45 13.06 4.90
CA ARG A 298 4.50 12.21 4.35
C ARG A 298 5.35 12.99 3.37
N VAL A 299 6.65 12.77 3.43
CA VAL A 299 7.58 13.22 2.39
C VAL A 299 8.40 12.02 1.96
N SER A 300 8.43 11.73 0.66
CA SER A 300 9.31 10.73 0.08
C SER A 300 10.30 11.37 -0.91
N VAL A 301 11.50 10.84 -0.93
CA VAL A 301 12.58 11.32 -1.78
C VAL A 301 13.16 10.13 -2.55
N SER A 302 13.12 10.22 -3.87
CA SER A 302 13.81 9.31 -4.79
C SER A 302 14.97 10.08 -5.43
N PRO A 303 16.20 9.99 -4.88
CA PRO A 303 17.33 10.77 -5.38
C PRO A 303 17.81 10.30 -6.77
N PHE A 304 17.58 9.03 -7.08
CA PHE A 304 17.84 8.38 -8.37
C PHE A 304 17.02 7.10 -8.49
N LEU A 305 16.94 6.54 -9.70
CA LEU A 305 16.13 5.34 -9.96
C LEU A 305 16.54 4.16 -9.07
N GLY A 306 15.53 3.48 -8.53
CA GLY A 306 15.69 2.31 -7.66
C GLY A 306 15.96 2.65 -6.19
N VAL A 307 15.96 3.91 -5.79
CA VAL A 307 16.07 4.32 -4.37
C VAL A 307 14.92 5.24 -3.99
N GLU A 308 14.26 4.91 -2.90
CA GLU A 308 13.25 5.76 -2.26
C GLU A 308 13.45 5.71 -0.74
N VAL A 309 13.36 6.85 -0.09
CA VAL A 309 13.34 6.97 1.38
C VAL A 309 12.23 7.94 1.75
N ALA A 310 11.46 7.59 2.77
CA ALA A 310 10.36 8.44 3.21
C ALA A 310 10.24 8.52 4.73
N GLY A 311 9.63 9.63 5.17
CA GLY A 311 9.23 9.84 6.54
C GLY A 311 7.79 10.32 6.61
N SER A 312 7.05 9.85 7.61
CA SER A 312 5.66 10.22 7.83
C SER A 312 5.33 10.45 9.30
N ILE A 313 4.36 11.31 9.53
CA ILE A 313 3.86 11.68 10.86
C ILE A 313 2.33 11.73 10.83
N HIS A 314 1.72 11.22 11.89
CA HIS A 314 0.32 11.43 12.24
C HIS A 314 0.27 11.99 13.66
N TYR A 315 -0.43 13.11 13.84
CA TYR A 315 -0.52 13.81 15.12
C TYR A 315 -1.96 14.29 15.35
N GLY A 316 -2.57 13.84 16.43
CA GLY A 316 -3.94 14.25 16.82
C GLY A 316 -4.25 13.82 18.25
N LYS A 317 -5.47 14.08 18.69
CA LYS A 317 -6.00 13.56 19.95
C LYS A 317 -6.71 12.24 19.68
N TRP A 318 -6.55 11.28 20.58
CA TRP A 318 -7.04 9.93 20.39
C TRP A 318 -8.25 9.58 21.26
N ASP A 319 -8.45 10.34 22.37
CA ASP A 319 -9.49 10.06 23.38
C ASP A 319 -10.76 10.87 23.10
N ASP A 320 -11.90 10.30 23.51
CA ASP A 320 -13.22 10.89 23.34
C ASP A 320 -13.34 12.25 24.02
N GLU A 321 -12.58 12.46 25.10
CA GLU A 321 -12.56 13.72 25.86
C GLU A 321 -11.68 14.80 25.20
N ALA A 322 -11.01 14.51 24.10
CA ALA A 322 -10.10 15.40 23.39
C ALA A 322 -8.99 16.01 24.28
N ASN A 323 -8.44 15.24 25.20
CA ASN A 323 -7.44 15.71 26.16
C ASN A 323 -6.06 15.09 25.98
N LYS A 324 -5.96 13.96 25.26
CA LYS A 324 -4.74 13.16 25.15
C LYS A 324 -4.24 13.10 23.70
N HIS A 325 -2.99 13.49 23.48
CA HIS A 325 -2.36 13.42 22.19
C HIS A 325 -1.79 12.02 21.88
N LEU A 326 -1.86 11.65 20.62
CA LEU A 326 -1.16 10.53 20.04
C LEU A 326 -0.29 11.02 18.89
N THR A 327 0.95 10.57 18.87
CA THR A 327 1.89 10.83 17.78
C THR A 327 2.36 9.49 17.23
N THR A 328 2.15 9.26 15.93
CA THR A 328 2.75 8.16 15.19
C THR A 328 3.80 8.73 14.26
N LEU A 329 5.00 8.16 14.29
CA LEU A 329 6.08 8.46 13.35
C LEU A 329 6.40 7.19 12.59
N ALA A 330 6.68 7.29 11.29
CA ALA A 330 7.20 6.19 10.52
C ALA A 330 8.31 6.65 9.56
N VAL A 331 9.23 5.73 9.30
CA VAL A 331 10.23 5.86 8.25
C VAL A 331 10.25 4.59 7.43
N ASP A 332 10.45 4.72 6.13
CA ASP A 332 10.52 3.59 5.23
C ASP A 332 11.52 3.83 4.10
N GLY A 333 11.90 2.76 3.43
CA GLY A 333 12.81 2.87 2.29
C GLY A 333 12.77 1.64 1.40
N LEU A 334 13.15 1.88 0.16
CA LEU A 334 13.32 0.89 -0.90
C LEU A 334 14.66 1.13 -1.60
N LEU A 335 15.41 0.06 -1.80
CA LEU A 335 16.59 0.02 -2.66
C LEU A 335 16.44 -1.16 -3.62
N GLN A 336 16.38 -0.87 -4.91
CA GLN A 336 16.38 -1.87 -5.98
C GLN A 336 17.60 -1.70 -6.87
N ARG A 337 18.37 -2.77 -7.05
CA ARG A 337 19.53 -2.78 -7.93
C ARG A 337 19.67 -4.12 -8.65
N GLY A 338 19.41 -4.13 -9.94
CA GLY A 338 19.37 -5.36 -10.72
C GLY A 338 18.35 -6.34 -10.15
N PRO A 339 18.72 -7.60 -9.88
CA PRO A 339 17.80 -8.60 -9.35
C PRO A 339 17.57 -8.50 -7.84
N PHE A 340 18.25 -7.59 -7.15
CA PHE A 340 18.15 -7.44 -5.69
C PHE A 340 17.25 -6.26 -5.33
N GLU A 341 16.39 -6.49 -4.35
CA GLU A 341 15.57 -5.47 -3.72
C GLU A 341 15.69 -5.59 -2.19
N LEU A 342 15.85 -4.45 -1.53
CA LEU A 342 15.83 -4.30 -0.09
C LEU A 342 14.78 -3.27 0.28
N LEU A 343 13.84 -3.64 1.12
CA LEU A 343 12.83 -2.74 1.62
C LEU A 343 12.65 -2.88 3.12
N GLY A 344 12.19 -1.82 3.76
CA GLY A 344 11.96 -1.81 5.19
C GLY A 344 11.13 -0.63 5.65
N GLU A 345 10.54 -0.80 6.82
CA GLU A 345 9.70 0.18 7.47
C GLU A 345 9.87 0.08 8.97
N ALA A 346 9.87 1.23 9.67
CA ALA A 346 9.85 1.29 11.12
C ALA A 346 8.85 2.36 11.57
N ALA A 347 8.10 2.07 12.64
CA ALA A 347 7.11 3.00 13.17
C ALA A 347 7.14 3.03 14.70
N TRP A 348 6.76 4.19 15.26
CA TRP A 348 6.73 4.46 16.69
C TRP A 348 5.46 5.21 17.06
N ASN A 349 4.80 4.77 18.15
CA ASN A 349 3.67 5.48 18.75
C ASN A 349 4.05 6.02 20.12
N ARG A 350 3.66 7.27 20.37
CA ARG A 350 3.71 7.91 21.67
C ARG A 350 2.30 8.32 22.07
N ILE A 351 1.78 7.70 23.12
CA ILE A 351 0.40 7.83 23.57
C ILE A 351 0.37 8.57 24.91
N GLN A 352 -0.15 9.78 24.92
CA GLN A 352 -0.30 10.57 26.13
C GLN A 352 -1.40 9.95 27.02
N GLY A 353 -1.19 9.89 28.33
CA GLY A 353 -2.07 9.21 29.27
C GLY A 353 -1.79 7.72 29.41
N GLY A 354 -1.01 7.13 28.50
CA GLY A 354 -0.59 5.73 28.59
C GLY A 354 0.38 5.46 29.75
N LYS A 355 0.41 4.22 30.22
CA LYS A 355 1.27 3.72 31.30
C LYS A 355 2.32 2.75 30.79
N SER A 356 3.43 2.63 31.51
CA SER A 356 4.49 1.67 31.19
C SER A 356 4.07 0.23 31.47
N ASN A 357 3.27 0.01 32.51
CA ASN A 357 2.71 -1.30 32.87
C ASN A 357 1.21 -1.13 33.15
N PRO A 358 0.37 -0.98 32.10
CA PRO A 358 -1.07 -0.96 32.31
C PRO A 358 -1.50 -2.33 32.82
N ALA A 359 -2.35 -2.35 33.86
CA ALA A 359 -2.93 -3.62 34.31
C ALA A 359 -3.92 -4.13 33.24
N PRO A 360 -3.96 -5.43 32.94
CA PRO A 360 -4.91 -5.99 32.00
C PRO A 360 -6.36 -5.62 32.36
N GLY A 361 -7.15 -5.20 31.38
CA GLY A 361 -8.56 -4.84 31.56
C GLY A 361 -8.83 -3.49 32.24
N THR A 362 -7.80 -2.66 32.51
CA THR A 362 -7.97 -1.35 33.14
C THR A 362 -8.41 -0.23 32.21
N GLY A 363 -8.49 -0.51 30.89
CA GLY A 363 -8.83 0.52 29.91
C GLY A 363 -7.77 1.64 29.76
N VAL A 364 -6.54 1.39 30.18
CA VAL A 364 -5.42 2.33 30.07
C VAL A 364 -4.47 1.85 28.94
N PRO A 365 -4.15 2.69 27.96
CA PRO A 365 -3.26 2.29 26.86
C PRO A 365 -1.80 2.15 27.32
N PRO A 366 -0.97 1.43 26.60
CA PRO A 366 0.48 1.49 26.73
C PRO A 366 1.00 2.87 26.33
N LYS A 367 2.10 3.31 26.95
CA LYS A 367 2.66 4.65 26.71
C LYS A 367 3.41 4.78 25.39
N ARG A 368 4.06 3.70 24.95
CA ARG A 368 4.87 3.66 23.72
C ARG A 368 4.80 2.30 23.07
N MET A 369 4.69 2.31 21.76
CA MET A 369 4.80 1.15 20.89
C MET A 369 5.87 1.37 19.85
N MET A 370 6.44 0.30 19.31
CA MET A 370 7.42 0.34 18.22
C MET A 370 7.35 -0.95 17.42
N GLY A 371 7.61 -0.86 16.13
CA GLY A 371 7.82 -2.02 15.29
C GLY A 371 8.64 -1.68 14.06
N TYR A 372 9.18 -2.71 13.42
CA TYR A 372 9.91 -2.58 12.17
C TYR A 372 9.92 -3.90 11.41
N PHE A 373 10.23 -3.82 10.12
CA PHE A 373 10.65 -4.96 9.34
C PHE A 373 11.75 -4.56 8.35
N VAL A 374 12.52 -5.57 7.94
CA VAL A 374 13.44 -5.50 6.81
C VAL A 374 13.18 -6.73 5.95
N GLN A 375 13.06 -6.53 4.65
CA GLN A 375 12.82 -7.58 3.66
C GLN A 375 13.84 -7.48 2.53
N THR A 376 14.35 -8.62 2.11
CA THR A 376 15.21 -8.74 0.94
C THR A 376 14.54 -9.66 -0.08
N ASN A 377 14.56 -9.23 -1.34
CA ASN A 377 14.05 -9.97 -2.47
C ASN A 377 15.19 -10.22 -3.46
N PHE A 378 15.20 -11.41 -4.03
CA PHE A 378 16.08 -11.79 -5.13
C PHE A 378 15.25 -12.33 -6.29
N HIS A 379 15.22 -11.59 -7.38
CA HIS A 379 14.45 -11.92 -8.58
C HIS A 379 15.32 -12.72 -9.55
N PHE A 380 14.83 -13.84 -10.02
CA PHE A 380 15.57 -14.70 -10.94
C PHE A 380 14.65 -15.54 -11.83
N MET A 381 15.18 -15.97 -12.96
CA MET A 381 14.50 -16.93 -13.82
C MET A 381 15.52 -17.90 -14.41
N PRO A 382 15.47 -19.20 -14.02
CA PRO A 382 16.38 -20.19 -14.57
C PRO A 382 16.13 -20.44 -16.06
N ASP A 383 17.13 -20.23 -16.90
CA ASP A 383 17.01 -20.39 -18.36
C ASP A 383 16.58 -21.79 -18.77
N ILE A 384 16.95 -22.82 -17.98
CA ILE A 384 16.55 -24.20 -18.23
C ILE A 384 15.04 -24.40 -18.20
N LEU A 385 14.32 -23.64 -17.35
CA LEU A 385 12.85 -23.71 -17.27
C LEU A 385 12.21 -23.08 -18.51
N ARG A 386 12.72 -21.92 -18.96
CA ARG A 386 12.27 -21.27 -20.19
C ARG A 386 12.51 -22.17 -21.41
N GLN A 387 13.64 -22.84 -21.47
CA GLN A 387 13.97 -23.74 -22.60
C GLN A 387 13.10 -24.99 -22.61
N LYS A 388 12.83 -25.61 -21.44
CA LYS A 388 12.06 -26.86 -21.34
C LYS A 388 10.56 -26.70 -21.40
N ALA A 389 10.02 -25.57 -20.93
CA ALA A 389 8.59 -25.33 -20.88
C ALA A 389 8.25 -23.84 -21.21
N PRO A 390 8.54 -23.38 -22.43
CA PRO A 390 8.40 -21.97 -22.81
C PRO A 390 6.96 -21.47 -22.80
N THR A 391 5.98 -22.34 -22.95
CA THR A 391 4.55 -22.01 -22.84
C THR A 391 4.11 -21.73 -21.41
N PHE A 392 4.83 -22.26 -20.42
CA PHE A 392 4.53 -22.08 -19.00
C PHE A 392 5.40 -21.00 -18.36
N PHE A 393 6.67 -20.93 -18.79
CA PHE A 393 7.65 -19.93 -18.31
C PHE A 393 7.97 -18.94 -19.43
N GLY A 394 7.05 -17.98 -19.66
CA GLY A 394 7.19 -16.94 -20.67
C GLY A 394 8.31 -15.92 -20.36
N GLU A 395 8.48 -14.94 -21.25
CA GLU A 395 9.52 -13.91 -21.10
C GLU A 395 9.32 -13.05 -19.84
N SER A 396 8.07 -12.77 -19.47
CA SER A 396 7.68 -12.00 -18.28
C SER A 396 7.71 -12.80 -16.98
N SER A 397 7.85 -14.13 -17.05
CA SER A 397 7.83 -14.97 -15.85
C SER A 397 9.05 -14.74 -14.97
N THR A 398 8.84 -14.69 -13.65
CA THR A 398 9.91 -14.43 -12.68
C THR A 398 9.68 -15.21 -11.39
N PHE A 399 10.74 -15.76 -10.82
CA PHE A 399 10.77 -16.23 -9.45
C PHE A 399 11.35 -15.15 -8.54
N THR A 400 10.86 -15.08 -7.30
CA THR A 400 11.42 -14.20 -6.26
C THR A 400 11.64 -15.00 -4.99
N ALA A 401 12.90 -15.09 -4.56
CA ALA A 401 13.23 -15.56 -3.22
C ALA A 401 13.17 -14.39 -2.25
N VAL A 402 12.49 -14.60 -1.12
CA VAL A 402 12.17 -13.55 -0.15
C VAL A 402 12.62 -13.95 1.24
N ALA A 403 13.23 -13.02 1.96
CA ALA A 403 13.48 -13.16 3.39
C ALA A 403 13.06 -11.90 4.13
N ARG A 404 12.23 -12.04 5.17
CA ARG A 404 11.77 -10.93 6.00
C ARG A 404 12.05 -11.19 7.47
N TRP A 405 12.65 -10.21 8.14
CA TRP A 405 12.70 -10.14 9.59
C TRP A 405 11.85 -8.97 10.06
N GLY A 406 11.06 -9.17 11.11
CA GLY A 406 10.25 -8.10 11.72
C GLY A 406 10.11 -8.27 13.22
N GLU A 407 9.90 -7.16 13.90
CA GLU A 407 9.62 -7.08 15.33
C GLU A 407 8.49 -6.05 15.57
N ALA A 408 7.60 -6.35 16.49
CA ALA A 408 6.60 -5.41 16.98
C ALA A 408 6.46 -5.55 18.49
N ASP A 409 6.72 -4.45 19.19
CA ASP A 409 6.60 -4.33 20.64
C ASP A 409 5.49 -3.32 20.93
N THR A 410 4.33 -3.79 21.34
CA THR A 410 3.16 -2.97 21.63
C THR A 410 3.22 -2.32 23.02
N ASN A 411 4.28 -2.55 23.79
CA ASN A 411 4.59 -1.81 25.02
C ASN A 411 6.08 -1.81 25.35
N THR A 412 6.84 -0.95 24.69
CA THR A 412 8.31 -0.87 24.81
C THR A 412 8.82 -0.54 26.23
N GLN A 413 7.95 -0.18 27.14
CA GLN A 413 8.27 0.18 28.53
C GLN A 413 7.80 -0.87 29.53
N SER A 414 7.15 -1.95 29.10
CA SER A 414 6.76 -3.04 29.97
C SER A 414 7.99 -3.77 30.50
N SER A 415 7.93 -4.17 31.77
CA SER A 415 8.88 -5.13 32.34
C SER A 415 8.55 -6.58 31.92
N ARG A 416 7.34 -6.80 31.40
CA ARG A 416 6.85 -8.06 30.85
C ARG A 416 7.02 -7.99 29.33
N ASN A 417 7.71 -8.92 28.72
CA ASN A 417 7.91 -8.93 27.26
C ASN A 417 6.77 -9.66 26.52
N VAL A 418 5.58 -9.74 27.12
CA VAL A 418 4.44 -10.56 26.64
C VAL A 418 3.98 -10.15 25.21
N ASN A 419 4.25 -8.90 24.83
CA ASN A 419 3.84 -8.34 23.55
C ASN A 419 5.01 -7.87 22.68
N ASP A 420 6.20 -8.38 22.95
CA ASP A 420 7.38 -8.24 22.09
C ASP A 420 7.43 -9.46 21.15
N LEU A 421 6.94 -9.24 19.93
CA LEU A 421 6.78 -10.26 18.91
C LEU A 421 7.91 -10.16 17.90
N GLN A 422 8.54 -11.29 17.58
CA GLN A 422 9.53 -11.39 16.52
C GLN A 422 9.07 -12.40 15.47
N ARG A 423 9.33 -12.10 14.22
CA ARG A 423 8.96 -12.95 13.09
C ARG A 423 10.07 -13.00 12.05
N PHE A 424 10.43 -14.21 11.69
CA PHE A 424 11.23 -14.47 10.50
C PHE A 424 10.39 -15.22 9.48
N THR A 425 10.45 -14.81 8.21
CA THR A 425 9.72 -15.45 7.12
C THR A 425 10.64 -15.65 5.93
N LEU A 426 10.60 -16.84 5.38
CA LEU A 426 11.20 -17.16 4.08
C LEU A 426 10.07 -17.44 3.08
N GLY A 427 10.22 -16.93 1.88
CA GLY A 427 9.25 -17.11 0.80
C GLY A 427 9.90 -17.42 -0.53
N LEU A 428 9.12 -18.07 -1.38
CA LEU A 428 9.42 -18.27 -2.79
C LEU A 428 8.16 -17.97 -3.59
N ASN A 429 8.25 -17.03 -4.51
CA ASN A 429 7.16 -16.63 -5.37
C ASN A 429 7.42 -17.05 -6.81
N PHE A 430 6.36 -17.32 -7.52
CA PHE A 430 6.34 -17.43 -8.97
C PHE A 430 5.33 -16.43 -9.55
N ARG A 431 5.79 -15.54 -10.40
CA ARG A 431 4.96 -14.64 -11.20
C ARG A 431 4.97 -15.15 -12.64
N PRO A 432 3.88 -15.76 -13.12
CA PRO A 432 3.78 -16.12 -14.53
C PRO A 432 3.71 -14.88 -15.43
N VAL A 433 3.06 -13.83 -14.93
CA VAL A 433 2.98 -12.47 -15.49
C VAL A 433 3.10 -11.48 -14.34
N GLU A 434 3.30 -10.20 -14.63
CA GLU A 434 3.51 -9.15 -13.62
C GLU A 434 2.32 -9.06 -12.64
N ASP A 435 1.10 -9.18 -13.16
CA ASP A 435 -0.14 -8.99 -12.42
C ASP A 435 -0.59 -10.20 -11.59
N ALA A 436 0.05 -11.36 -11.73
CA ALA A 436 -0.33 -12.58 -11.04
C ALA A 436 0.84 -13.20 -10.29
N VAL A 437 0.59 -13.65 -9.06
CA VAL A 437 1.63 -14.23 -8.19
C VAL A 437 1.12 -15.43 -7.41
N LEU A 438 1.88 -16.53 -7.45
CA LEU A 438 1.78 -17.66 -6.55
C LEU A 438 2.91 -17.54 -5.52
N LYS A 439 2.57 -17.54 -4.24
CA LYS A 439 3.50 -17.31 -3.12
C LYS A 439 3.50 -18.51 -2.20
N PHE A 440 4.66 -19.00 -1.85
CA PHE A 440 4.85 -19.93 -0.74
C PHE A 440 5.71 -19.27 0.33
N ALA A 441 5.30 -19.37 1.58
CA ALA A 441 6.05 -18.83 2.70
C ALA A 441 6.06 -19.78 3.89
N TRP A 442 7.18 -19.83 4.58
CA TRP A 442 7.33 -20.45 5.89
C TRP A 442 7.68 -19.38 6.92
N THR A 443 6.95 -19.38 8.03
CA THR A 443 7.03 -18.34 9.05
C THR A 443 7.38 -18.93 10.41
N TRP A 444 8.36 -18.33 11.07
CA TRP A 444 8.75 -18.59 12.46
C TRP A 444 8.38 -17.38 13.30
N ASN A 445 7.56 -17.62 14.32
CA ASN A 445 7.19 -16.58 15.27
C ASN A 445 7.78 -16.91 16.64
N ASP A 446 8.40 -15.92 17.27
CA ASP A 446 8.89 -15.99 18.64
C ASP A 446 8.21 -14.94 19.50
N HIS A 447 7.76 -15.36 20.68
CA HIS A 447 7.21 -14.50 21.71
C HIS A 447 8.11 -14.60 22.91
N LYS A 448 8.79 -13.55 23.29
CA LYS A 448 9.82 -13.57 24.35
C LYS A 448 9.38 -14.16 25.69
N ASP A 449 8.09 -14.11 26.04
CA ASP A 449 7.55 -14.60 27.32
C ASP A 449 6.59 -15.79 27.18
N SER A 450 6.35 -16.28 25.99
CA SER A 450 5.54 -17.48 25.76
C SER A 450 6.29 -18.41 24.81
N PRO A 451 7.24 -19.22 25.33
CA PRO A 451 8.00 -20.14 24.51
C PRO A 451 7.07 -21.22 23.95
N GLY A 452 6.75 -21.09 22.71
CA GLY A 452 6.01 -22.04 21.89
C GLY A 452 6.14 -21.58 20.48
N SER A 453 6.87 -22.34 19.65
CA SER A 453 7.05 -21.99 18.25
C SER A 453 5.70 -22.00 17.55
N ARG A 454 5.24 -20.83 17.15
CA ARG A 454 4.01 -20.66 16.34
C ARG A 454 4.40 -20.58 14.89
N ASN A 455 4.88 -21.70 14.37
CA ASN A 455 5.37 -21.79 13.00
C ASN A 455 4.26 -22.26 12.09
N GLY A 456 4.30 -21.84 10.85
CA GLY A 456 3.34 -22.30 9.86
C GLY A 456 3.84 -22.03 8.46
N TRP A 457 3.18 -22.64 7.49
CA TRP A 457 3.38 -22.34 6.09
C TRP A 457 2.09 -21.78 5.48
N GLN A 458 2.26 -21.01 4.43
CA GLN A 458 1.18 -20.41 3.67
C GLN A 458 1.47 -20.53 2.19
N LEU A 459 0.43 -20.89 1.45
CA LEU A 459 0.38 -20.80 0.00
C LEU A 459 -0.68 -19.75 -0.35
N SER A 460 -0.33 -18.75 -1.16
CA SER A 460 -1.26 -17.72 -1.57
C SER A 460 -1.23 -17.56 -3.08
N TRP A 461 -2.38 -17.31 -3.67
CA TRP A 461 -2.52 -16.93 -5.06
C TRP A 461 -3.24 -15.59 -5.11
N ALA A 462 -2.61 -14.61 -5.75
CA ALA A 462 -3.17 -13.27 -5.92
C ALA A 462 -3.00 -12.80 -7.36
N THR A 463 -4.00 -12.08 -7.88
CA THR A 463 -3.93 -11.51 -9.23
C THR A 463 -4.74 -10.22 -9.32
N TYR A 464 -4.24 -9.26 -10.08
CA TYR A 464 -5.04 -8.15 -10.61
C TYR A 464 -5.91 -8.61 -11.78
N PHE A 465 -7.01 -7.88 -12.06
CA PHE A 465 -7.93 -8.10 -13.18
C PHE A 465 -8.46 -6.78 -13.74
#